data_1af87447eb1693dddbd73b1fb45d26b5
#
_entry.id   1af87447eb1693dddbd73b1fb45d26b5
#
_cell.length_a   1.000
_cell.length_b   1.000
_cell.length_c   1.000
_cell.angle_alpha   90.00
_cell.angle_beta   90.00
_cell.angle_gamma   90.00
#
_symmetry.space_group_name_H-M   'P 1'
#
loop_
_entity.id
_entity.type
_entity.pdbx_description
1 polymer ?
#
loop_
_entity_poly.entity_id
_entity_poly.type
_entity_poly.pdbx_seq_one_letter_code
_entity_poly.pdbx_strand_id
1 'polypeptide(L)'
;MDKKKILLLSDDLRLSSGVGTMSKEIVFGTIHKYDWFQVGAAIEHPENGKLVDLSEQVKEFVPTAKDPYLKVLPFNGYGNQDLIRELLKMEKPDAIMIYTDPRFWDWLFHMEHEIRQNIPIFYYNIWDDLPYPMWNEPFYESVDMLMNISKQTHNIVKNVRREI
;
A
#
# COMPACT_ATOMS: atom_id res chain seq x y z
N MET A 1 3.25 23.99 3.21
CA MET A 1 3.82 22.93 2.36
C MET A 1 2.71 22.02 1.91
N ASP A 2 2.64 21.76 0.65
CA ASP A 2 1.71 20.78 0.12
C ASP A 2 2.09 19.38 0.61
N LYS A 3 1.11 18.64 1.10
CA LYS A 3 1.34 17.27 1.55
C LYS A 3 1.72 16.38 0.36
N LYS A 4 2.60 15.43 0.61
CA LYS A 4 2.88 14.37 -0.35
C LYS A 4 1.72 13.39 -0.39
N LYS A 5 1.38 12.92 -1.58
CA LYS A 5 0.32 11.94 -1.81
C LYS A 5 0.90 10.54 -1.94
N ILE A 6 0.35 9.60 -1.18
CA ILE A 6 0.74 8.20 -1.22
C ILE A 6 -0.40 7.36 -1.77
N LEU A 7 -0.10 6.54 -2.77
CA LEU A 7 -0.99 5.51 -3.27
C LEU A 7 -0.75 4.23 -2.47
N LEU A 8 -1.72 3.86 -1.65
CA LEU A 8 -1.67 2.65 -0.82
C LEU A 8 -2.33 1.48 -1.54
N LEU A 9 -1.61 0.39 -1.67
CA LEU A 9 -2.09 -0.87 -2.22
C LEU A 9 -2.15 -1.90 -1.08
N SER A 10 -3.34 -2.15 -0.58
CA SER A 10 -3.57 -3.07 0.54
C SER A 10 -5.04 -3.51 0.58
N ASP A 11 -5.35 -4.41 1.50
CA ASP A 11 -6.74 -4.70 1.82
C ASP A 11 -7.46 -3.40 2.22
N ASP A 12 -8.71 -3.26 1.79
CA ASP A 12 -9.52 -2.06 2.08
C ASP A 12 -9.47 -1.73 3.58
N LEU A 13 -9.12 -0.49 3.90
CA LEU A 13 -8.95 -0.04 5.28
C LEU A 13 -10.24 -0.09 6.11
N ARG A 14 -11.38 -0.31 5.46
CA ARG A 14 -12.67 -0.50 6.13
C ARG A 14 -12.91 -1.96 6.55
N LEU A 15 -12.07 -2.90 6.09
CA LEU A 15 -12.16 -4.31 6.48
C LEU A 15 -11.72 -4.52 7.94
N SER A 16 -12.44 -5.42 8.62
CA SER A 16 -12.10 -5.88 9.97
C SER A 16 -11.06 -7.03 9.93
N SER A 17 -10.06 -6.92 9.08
CA SER A 17 -8.91 -7.83 9.00
C SER A 17 -7.69 -7.20 9.64
N GLY A 18 -6.64 -8.01 9.88
CA GLY A 18 -5.38 -7.49 10.42
C GLY A 18 -4.75 -6.47 9.48
N VAL A 19 -4.74 -6.74 8.17
CA VAL A 19 -4.19 -5.84 7.15
C VAL A 19 -5.07 -4.59 7.00
N GLY A 20 -6.39 -4.74 6.94
CA GLY A 20 -7.31 -3.62 6.85
C GLY A 20 -7.22 -2.69 8.06
N THR A 21 -7.19 -3.24 9.26
CA THR A 21 -7.04 -2.48 10.51
C THR A 21 -5.72 -1.73 10.57
N MET A 22 -4.61 -2.39 10.25
CA MET A 22 -3.29 -1.73 10.25
C MET A 22 -3.20 -0.66 9.15
N SER A 23 -3.78 -0.89 7.98
CA SER A 23 -3.86 0.12 6.91
C SER A 23 -4.61 1.37 7.40
N LYS A 24 -5.70 1.19 8.10
CA LYS A 24 -6.45 2.28 8.73
C LYS A 24 -5.61 3.05 9.75
N GLU A 25 -4.91 2.35 10.63
CA GLU A 25 -4.05 2.97 11.64
C GLU A 25 -2.90 3.77 11.01
N ILE A 26 -2.25 3.24 9.99
CA ILE A 26 -1.19 3.93 9.26
C ILE A 26 -1.73 5.21 8.62
N VAL A 27 -2.85 5.12 7.91
CA VAL A 27 -3.46 6.26 7.22
C VAL A 27 -3.91 7.32 8.22
N PHE A 28 -4.68 6.95 9.23
CA PHE A 28 -5.21 7.90 10.22
C PHE A 28 -4.10 8.51 11.09
N GLY A 29 -3.09 7.72 11.45
CA GLY A 29 -1.95 8.20 12.23
C GLY A 29 -1.06 9.18 11.48
N THR A 30 -1.13 9.22 10.15
CA THR A 30 -0.29 10.06 9.29
C THR A 30 -1.09 11.02 8.41
N ILE A 31 -2.39 11.09 8.58
CA ILE A 31 -3.28 11.92 7.74
C ILE A 31 -2.94 13.42 7.79
N HIS A 32 -2.30 13.85 8.86
CA HIS A 32 -1.84 15.23 9.02
C HIS A 32 -0.56 15.53 8.21
N LYS A 33 0.15 14.50 7.76
CA LYS A 33 1.40 14.62 6.99
C LYS A 33 1.24 14.31 5.52
N TYR A 34 0.35 13.35 5.18
CA TYR A 34 0.20 12.82 3.84
C TYR A 34 -1.24 12.84 3.37
N ASP A 35 -1.42 13.03 2.08
CA ASP A 35 -2.66 12.73 1.38
C ASP A 35 -2.64 11.24 0.99
N TRP A 36 -3.75 10.55 1.22
CA TRP A 36 -3.84 9.12 0.98
C TRP A 36 -4.88 8.78 -0.08
N PHE A 37 -4.49 7.96 -1.02
CA PHE A 37 -5.38 7.31 -1.98
C PHE A 37 -5.15 5.81 -1.88
N GLN A 38 -6.19 5.03 -1.59
CA GLN A 38 -6.08 3.58 -1.48
C GLN A 38 -6.79 2.88 -2.63
N VAL A 39 -6.13 1.88 -3.23
CA VAL A 39 -6.84 0.80 -3.91
C VAL A 39 -7.19 -0.22 -2.83
N GLY A 40 -8.46 -0.24 -2.43
CA GLY A 40 -8.98 -1.10 -1.37
C GLY A 40 -9.28 -2.49 -1.93
N ALA A 41 -8.34 -3.40 -1.77
CA ALA A 41 -8.40 -4.76 -2.28
C ALA A 41 -9.11 -5.74 -1.32
N ALA A 42 -9.19 -6.99 -1.72
CA ALA A 42 -9.67 -8.13 -0.95
C ALA A 42 -11.15 -8.09 -0.52
N ILE A 43 -11.96 -7.28 -1.15
CA ILE A 43 -13.37 -7.12 -0.77
C ILE A 43 -14.29 -7.25 -2.00
N GLU A 44 -15.37 -7.99 -1.84
CA GLU A 44 -16.52 -7.86 -2.73
C GLU A 44 -17.40 -6.75 -2.18
N HIS A 45 -17.27 -5.57 -2.72
CA HIS A 45 -17.99 -4.40 -2.27
C HIS A 45 -19.03 -3.97 -3.30
N PRO A 46 -20.26 -3.56 -2.88
CA PRO A 46 -21.27 -3.03 -3.81
C PRO A 46 -20.78 -1.81 -4.60
N GLU A 47 -19.81 -1.10 -4.07
CA GLU A 47 -19.19 0.08 -4.70
C GLU A 47 -17.92 -0.26 -5.48
N ASN A 48 -17.70 -1.53 -5.84
CA ASN A 48 -16.54 -1.93 -6.64
C ASN A 48 -16.36 -1.02 -7.87
N GLY A 49 -15.15 -0.48 -8.02
CA GLY A 49 -14.80 0.44 -9.11
C GLY A 49 -15.36 1.87 -8.94
N LYS A 50 -16.05 2.17 -7.84
CA LYS A 50 -16.56 3.51 -7.54
C LYS A 50 -15.70 4.18 -6.49
N LEU A 51 -15.17 5.35 -6.84
CA LEU A 51 -14.34 6.13 -5.91
C LEU A 51 -15.17 6.61 -4.72
N VAL A 52 -14.68 6.34 -3.52
CA VAL A 52 -15.28 6.78 -2.26
C VAL A 52 -14.37 7.82 -1.60
N ASP A 53 -14.91 9.00 -1.35
CA ASP A 53 -14.20 10.05 -0.60
C ASP A 53 -14.52 9.94 0.89
N LEU A 54 -13.53 9.62 1.70
CA LEU A 54 -13.62 9.48 3.15
C LEU A 54 -13.03 10.67 3.91
N SER A 55 -12.65 11.74 3.23
CA SER A 55 -11.95 12.89 3.83
C SER A 55 -12.72 13.52 4.97
N GLU A 56 -14.02 13.71 4.83
CA GLU A 56 -14.85 14.28 5.91
C GLU A 56 -15.03 13.31 7.09
N GLN A 57 -15.16 12.03 6.80
CA GLN A 57 -15.31 11.00 7.85
C GLN A 57 -14.07 10.85 8.71
N VAL A 58 -12.88 11.09 8.12
CA VAL A 58 -11.61 11.09 8.88
C VAL A 58 -11.62 12.10 10.01
N LYS A 59 -12.28 13.25 9.84
CA LYS A 59 -12.37 14.29 10.86
C LYS A 59 -13.10 13.83 12.13
N GLU A 60 -13.99 12.85 12.00
CA GLU A 60 -14.68 12.26 13.16
C GLU A 60 -13.73 11.46 14.03
N PHE A 61 -12.74 10.80 13.42
CA PHE A 61 -11.75 9.98 14.11
C PHE A 61 -10.48 10.75 14.48
N VAL A 62 -10.13 11.76 13.69
CA VAL A 62 -8.95 12.62 13.89
C VAL A 62 -9.38 14.10 13.82
N PRO A 63 -10.04 14.61 14.88
CA PRO A 63 -10.58 15.98 14.87
C PRO A 63 -9.52 17.08 14.66
N THR A 64 -8.27 16.76 14.95
CA THR A 64 -7.13 17.70 14.78
C THR A 64 -6.59 17.76 13.36
N ALA A 65 -7.04 16.88 12.47
CA ALA A 65 -6.60 16.87 11.07
C ALA A 65 -7.12 18.11 10.33
N LYS A 66 -6.21 18.86 9.74
CA LYS A 66 -6.54 20.00 8.86
C LYS A 66 -6.52 19.52 7.42
N ASP A 67 -7.59 19.75 6.71
CA ASP A 67 -7.75 19.39 5.29
C ASP A 67 -7.30 17.95 4.99
N PRO A 68 -7.84 16.93 5.70
CA PRO A 68 -7.48 15.55 5.43
C PRO A 68 -7.93 15.14 4.04
N TYR A 69 -7.09 14.38 3.37
CA TYR A 69 -7.41 13.79 2.07
C TYR A 69 -7.29 12.28 2.18
N LEU A 70 -8.41 11.60 2.04
CA LEU A 70 -8.48 10.14 1.96
C LEU A 70 -9.54 9.73 0.96
N LYS A 71 -9.11 9.09 -0.12
CA LYS A 71 -10.02 8.45 -1.07
C LYS A 71 -9.70 6.97 -1.17
N VAL A 72 -10.71 6.16 -1.36
CA VAL A 72 -10.60 4.72 -1.53
C VAL A 72 -11.31 4.31 -2.81
N LEU A 73 -10.62 3.56 -3.64
CA LEU A 73 -11.20 2.87 -4.78
C LEU A 73 -11.33 1.39 -4.42
N PRO A 74 -12.53 0.93 -4.02
CA PRO A 74 -12.75 -0.49 -3.75
C PRO A 74 -12.61 -1.27 -5.05
N PHE A 75 -11.89 -2.38 -4.99
CA PHE A 75 -11.63 -3.20 -6.16
C PHE A 75 -11.70 -4.69 -5.81
N ASN A 76 -12.50 -5.43 -6.55
CA ASN A 76 -12.56 -6.88 -6.42
C ASN A 76 -11.22 -7.48 -6.86
N GLY A 77 -10.61 -8.29 -5.98
CA GLY A 77 -9.25 -8.77 -6.20
C GLY A 77 -8.19 -7.73 -5.81
N TYR A 78 -7.09 -7.66 -6.54
CA TYR A 78 -5.91 -6.86 -6.17
C TYR A 78 -5.46 -5.87 -7.27
N GLY A 79 -6.32 -5.57 -8.22
CA GLY A 79 -6.02 -4.62 -9.29
C GLY A 79 -5.27 -5.23 -10.48
N ASN A 80 -4.83 -4.37 -11.37
CA ASN A 80 -4.05 -4.73 -12.56
C ASN A 80 -3.19 -3.56 -13.04
N GLN A 81 -2.33 -3.82 -14.03
CA GLN A 81 -1.39 -2.82 -14.56
C GLN A 81 -2.08 -1.60 -15.17
N ASP A 82 -3.18 -1.79 -15.89
CA ASP A 82 -3.88 -0.68 -16.56
C ASP A 82 -4.52 0.25 -15.53
N LEU A 83 -5.11 -0.30 -14.48
CA LEU A 83 -5.65 0.48 -13.36
C LEU A 83 -4.58 1.37 -12.74
N ILE A 84 -3.39 0.82 -12.47
CA ILE A 84 -2.30 1.61 -11.88
C ILE A 84 -1.82 2.70 -12.83
N ARG A 85 -1.68 2.42 -14.12
CA ARG A 85 -1.27 3.45 -15.10
C ARG A 85 -2.25 4.62 -15.13
N GLU A 86 -3.55 4.33 -15.08
CA GLU A 86 -4.58 5.36 -15.01
C GLU A 86 -4.51 6.16 -13.72
N LEU A 87 -4.39 5.49 -12.57
CA LEU A 87 -4.29 6.15 -11.27
C LEU A 87 -3.04 7.02 -11.17
N LEU A 88 -1.91 6.58 -11.69
CA LEU A 88 -0.69 7.38 -11.72
C LEU A 88 -0.86 8.67 -12.53
N LYS A 89 -1.61 8.62 -13.63
CA LYS A 89 -1.92 9.80 -14.44
C LYS A 89 -2.91 10.76 -13.77
N MET A 90 -3.94 10.21 -13.15
CA MET A 90 -5.05 10.99 -12.58
C MET A 90 -4.68 11.57 -11.21
N GLU A 91 -4.14 10.75 -10.33
CA GLU A 91 -3.87 11.12 -8.94
C GLU A 91 -2.48 11.69 -8.73
N LYS A 92 -1.53 11.39 -9.61
CA LYS A 92 -0.13 11.84 -9.56
C LYS A 92 0.48 11.67 -8.16
N PRO A 93 0.47 10.45 -7.60
CA PRO A 93 1.04 10.22 -6.29
C PRO A 93 2.55 10.45 -6.28
N ASP A 94 3.07 10.81 -5.13
CA ASP A 94 4.52 10.99 -4.93
C ASP A 94 5.23 9.65 -4.60
N ALA A 95 4.49 8.65 -4.16
CA ALA A 95 4.99 7.31 -3.85
C ALA A 95 3.88 6.27 -3.92
N ILE A 96 4.28 5.02 -4.11
CA ILE A 96 3.41 3.85 -3.89
C ILE A 96 3.86 3.14 -2.62
N MET A 97 2.92 2.75 -1.78
CA MET A 97 3.15 1.89 -0.63
C MET A 97 2.33 0.62 -0.79
N ILE A 98 3.00 -0.52 -0.71
CA ILE A 98 2.37 -1.85 -0.75
C ILE A 98 2.34 -2.41 0.67
N TYR A 99 1.21 -2.92 1.08
CA TYR A 99 1.04 -3.57 2.37
C TYR A 99 0.08 -4.76 2.22
N THR A 100 0.60 -5.93 2.15
CA THR A 100 -0.02 -7.26 2.25
C THR A 100 0.93 -8.33 1.70
N ASP A 101 0.45 -9.53 1.40
CA ASP A 101 1.23 -10.58 0.76
C ASP A 101 1.69 -10.14 -0.64
N PRO A 102 2.99 -10.15 -0.95
CA PRO A 102 3.51 -9.61 -2.22
C PRO A 102 3.03 -10.39 -3.45
N ARG A 103 2.65 -11.65 -3.29
CA ARG A 103 2.17 -12.49 -4.40
C ARG A 103 0.88 -11.95 -5.03
N PHE A 104 0.06 -11.26 -4.25
CA PHE A 104 -1.17 -10.65 -4.75
C PHE A 104 -0.90 -9.44 -5.65
N TRP A 105 0.29 -8.86 -5.54
CA TRP A 105 0.74 -7.69 -6.31
C TRP A 105 1.83 -8.03 -7.33
N ASP A 106 1.99 -9.29 -7.68
CA ASP A 106 3.02 -9.76 -8.62
C ASP A 106 3.02 -8.95 -9.92
N TRP A 107 1.86 -8.64 -10.46
CA TRP A 107 1.70 -7.81 -11.65
C TRP A 107 2.32 -6.41 -11.49
N LEU A 108 2.32 -5.83 -10.28
CA LEU A 108 2.95 -4.55 -10.00
C LEU A 108 4.47 -4.67 -10.02
N PHE A 109 5.01 -5.70 -9.40
CA PHE A 109 6.45 -5.95 -9.39
C PHE A 109 7.00 -6.20 -10.79
N HIS A 110 6.20 -6.80 -11.69
CA HIS A 110 6.57 -6.95 -13.10
C HIS A 110 6.68 -5.63 -13.87
N MET A 111 6.05 -4.56 -13.40
CA MET A 111 6.15 -3.23 -14.01
C MET A 111 6.95 -2.24 -13.15
N GLU A 112 7.73 -2.70 -12.20
CA GLU A 112 8.45 -1.85 -11.26
C GLU A 112 9.40 -0.88 -11.95
N HIS A 113 10.06 -1.29 -13.04
CA HIS A 113 10.95 -0.43 -13.82
C HIS A 113 10.23 0.78 -14.41
N GLU A 114 9.00 0.60 -14.87
CA GLU A 114 8.17 1.69 -15.39
C GLU A 114 7.82 2.70 -14.30
N ILE A 115 7.44 2.21 -13.12
CA ILE A 115 7.01 3.03 -12.00
C ILE A 115 8.18 3.76 -11.35
N ARG A 116 9.26 3.05 -11.06
CA ARG A 116 10.40 3.56 -10.29
C ARG A 116 11.23 4.60 -11.03
N GLN A 117 11.04 4.76 -12.33
CA GLN A 117 11.62 5.87 -13.07
C GLN A 117 11.07 7.23 -12.63
N ASN A 118 9.87 7.26 -12.06
CA ASN A 118 9.17 8.50 -11.72
C ASN A 118 8.89 8.65 -10.23
N ILE A 119 8.49 7.56 -9.56
CA ILE A 119 8.13 7.56 -8.14
C ILE A 119 8.66 6.30 -7.45
N PRO A 120 9.01 6.39 -6.14
CA PRO A 120 9.46 5.24 -5.39
C PRO A 120 8.34 4.28 -5.03
N ILE A 121 8.70 3.02 -4.84
CA ILE A 121 7.84 1.97 -4.30
C ILE A 121 8.37 1.59 -2.91
N PHE A 122 7.49 1.67 -1.91
CA PHE A 122 7.74 1.23 -0.55
C PHE A 122 6.93 -0.02 -0.26
N TYR A 123 7.55 -1.01 0.35
CA TYR A 123 6.87 -2.23 0.73
C TYR A 123 6.93 -2.44 2.25
N TYR A 124 5.76 -2.45 2.88
CA TYR A 124 5.62 -2.80 4.29
C TYR A 124 5.38 -4.30 4.41
N ASN A 125 6.42 -5.02 4.75
CA ASN A 125 6.49 -6.48 4.74
C ASN A 125 6.08 -7.05 6.10
N ILE A 126 5.13 -7.99 6.06
CA ILE A 126 4.56 -8.66 7.24
C ILE A 126 4.82 -10.16 7.28
N TRP A 127 5.66 -10.67 6.39
CA TRP A 127 5.94 -12.11 6.33
C TRP A 127 6.57 -12.62 7.62
N ASP A 128 5.96 -13.62 8.23
CA ASP A 128 6.36 -14.17 9.53
C ASP A 128 6.53 -15.70 9.54
N ASP A 129 6.40 -16.36 8.40
CA ASP A 129 6.38 -17.81 8.28
C ASP A 129 7.72 -18.37 7.79
N LEU A 130 7.97 -19.62 8.19
CA LEU A 130 9.14 -20.43 7.81
C LEU A 130 8.67 -21.72 7.09
N PRO A 131 9.48 -22.28 6.20
CA PRO A 131 10.87 -21.93 5.84
C PRO A 131 11.01 -20.60 5.14
N TYR A 132 12.23 -20.07 5.04
CA TYR A 132 12.49 -18.80 4.37
C TYR A 132 11.88 -18.78 2.98
N PRO A 133 11.05 -17.75 2.65
CA PRO A 133 10.36 -17.68 1.38
C PRO A 133 11.30 -17.20 0.26
N MET A 134 12.18 -18.08 -0.19
CA MET A 134 13.19 -17.74 -1.22
C MET A 134 12.57 -17.20 -2.51
N TRP A 135 11.32 -17.60 -2.80
CA TRP A 135 10.55 -17.09 -3.94
C TRP A 135 10.15 -15.61 -3.81
N ASN A 136 10.28 -15.02 -2.63
CA ASN A 136 10.00 -13.59 -2.42
C ASN A 136 11.20 -12.68 -2.76
N GLU A 137 12.38 -13.23 -3.04
CA GLU A 137 13.58 -12.44 -3.34
C GLU A 137 13.32 -11.39 -4.43
N PRO A 138 12.68 -11.70 -5.58
CA PRO A 138 12.40 -10.71 -6.61
C PRO A 138 11.53 -9.55 -6.13
N PHE A 139 10.58 -9.81 -5.23
CA PHE A 139 9.73 -8.76 -4.66
C PHE A 139 10.54 -7.82 -3.78
N TYR A 140 11.40 -8.37 -2.94
CA TYR A 140 12.24 -7.58 -2.03
C TYR A 140 13.26 -6.70 -2.77
N GLU A 141 13.70 -7.14 -3.94
CA GLU A 141 14.64 -6.40 -4.78
C GLU A 141 14.00 -5.34 -5.68
N SER A 142 12.68 -5.43 -5.87
CA SER A 142 11.91 -4.58 -6.77
C SER A 142 11.41 -3.27 -6.14
N VAL A 143 11.82 -2.96 -4.92
CA VAL A 143 11.33 -1.81 -4.16
C VAL A 143 12.48 -0.89 -3.73
N ASP A 144 12.16 0.37 -3.49
CA ASP A 144 13.13 1.37 -3.05
C ASP A 144 13.33 1.34 -1.53
N MET A 145 12.32 0.91 -0.79
CA MET A 145 12.40 0.71 0.64
C MET A 145 11.56 -0.50 1.05
N LEU A 146 12.16 -1.35 1.86
CA LEU A 146 11.51 -2.50 2.48
C LEU A 146 11.42 -2.26 3.98
N MET A 147 10.20 -2.04 4.46
CA MET A 147 9.92 -1.83 5.88
C MET A 147 9.40 -3.13 6.48
N ASN A 148 10.07 -3.64 7.49
CA ASN A 148 9.71 -4.91 8.11
C ASN A 148 8.97 -4.68 9.43
N ILE A 149 7.84 -5.37 9.60
CA ILE A 149 6.98 -5.21 10.77
C ILE A 149 7.66 -5.62 12.09
N SER A 150 8.64 -6.52 12.02
CA SER A 150 9.31 -7.09 13.21
C SER A 150 10.76 -7.45 12.94
N LYS A 151 11.50 -7.74 14.00
CA LYS A 151 12.85 -8.31 13.90
C LYS A 151 12.85 -9.68 13.23
N GLN A 152 11.81 -10.48 13.43
CA GLN A 152 11.64 -11.77 12.77
C GLN A 152 11.52 -11.58 11.27
N THR A 153 10.64 -10.69 10.82
CA THR A 153 10.46 -10.37 9.40
C THR A 153 11.74 -9.82 8.79
N HIS A 154 12.45 -8.94 9.49
CA HIS A 154 13.74 -8.44 9.06
C HIS A 154 14.77 -9.56 8.87
N ASN A 155 14.83 -10.50 9.81
CA ASN A 155 15.72 -11.64 9.73
C ASN A 155 15.37 -12.57 8.57
N ILE A 156 14.08 -12.77 8.30
CA ILE A 156 13.61 -13.53 7.13
C ILE A 156 14.09 -12.87 5.83
N VAL A 157 13.87 -11.57 5.67
CA VAL A 157 14.31 -10.82 4.49
C VAL A 157 15.82 -10.94 4.30
N LYS A 158 16.59 -10.75 5.36
CA LYS A 158 18.06 -10.87 5.33
C LYS A 158 18.52 -12.24 4.84
N ASN A 159 17.86 -13.30 5.26
CA ASN A 159 18.20 -14.66 4.83
C ASN A 159 17.75 -14.94 3.38
N VAL A 160 16.63 -14.39 2.95
CA VAL A 160 16.16 -14.52 1.56
C VAL A 160 17.07 -13.77 0.59
N ARG A 161 17.40 -12.53 0.88
CA ARG A 161 18.28 -11.70 0.03
C ARG A 161 19.75 -12.08 0.12
N ARG A 162 20.12 -12.91 1.09
CA ARG A 162 21.53 -13.24 1.34
C ARG A 162 22.41 -12.02 1.49
N GLU A 163 21.88 -10.97 2.07
CA GLU A 163 22.67 -9.79 2.36
C GLU A 163 23.75 -10.11 3.38
N ILE A 164 24.93 -9.84 2.98
CA ILE A 164 26.14 -10.02 3.77
C ILE A 164 26.33 -8.80 4.67
#